data_3c3363abeb517dcad1101c3900d4befc
#
_entry.id   3c3363abeb517dcad1101c3900d4befc
#
_cell.length_a   1.000
_cell.length_b   1.000
_cell.length_c   1.000
_cell.angle_alpha   90.00
_cell.angle_beta   90.00
_cell.angle_gamma   90.00
#
_symmetry.space_group_name_H-M   'P 1'
#
loop_
_entity.id
_entity.type
_entity.pdbx_description
1 polymer ?
#
loop_
_entity_poly.entity_id
_entity_poly.type
_entity_poly.pdbx_seq_one_letter_code
_entity_poly.pdbx_strand_id
1 'polypeptide(L)'
;LDSTVVHWGGEMGRLPVIQNDTGVANFGRDHNTYGFSMWVAGGGFKAGGTYGETDEFGHRAVKNIVNHFDYHATLLHLFGLLPDKLTYKQNGREQTLLDGQPGKVIPGLLA
;
A
#
# COMPACT_ATOMS: atom_id res chain seq x y z
N LEU A 1 16.82 12.97 -3.46
CA LEU A 1 15.51 12.30 -3.50
C LEU A 1 14.36 13.20 -3.99
N ASP A 2 14.64 14.42 -4.46
CA ASP A 2 13.58 15.38 -4.82
C ASP A 2 12.72 14.89 -5.99
N SER A 3 13.33 14.21 -6.95
CA SER A 3 12.68 13.67 -8.15
C SER A 3 12.56 12.13 -8.18
N THR A 4 12.79 11.49 -7.04
CA THR A 4 12.83 10.03 -6.96
C THR A 4 12.02 9.54 -5.78
N VAL A 5 11.04 8.68 -6.04
CA VAL A 5 10.33 7.93 -5.00
C VAL A 5 11.08 6.64 -4.72
N VAL A 6 11.38 6.38 -3.47
CA VAL A 6 11.86 5.09 -3.00
C VAL A 6 10.75 4.43 -2.20
N HIS A 7 10.41 3.21 -2.57
CA HIS A 7 9.43 2.38 -1.89
C HIS A 7 10.11 1.09 -1.39
N TRP A 8 9.86 0.74 -0.15
CA TRP A 8 10.24 -0.54 0.43
C TRP A 8 9.05 -1.15 1.17
N GLY A 9 8.74 -2.38 0.84
CA GLY A 9 7.63 -3.11 1.44
C GLY A 9 7.39 -4.42 0.72
N GLY A 10 6.56 -5.26 1.31
CA GLY A 10 5.99 -6.45 0.67
C GLY A 10 4.61 -6.16 0.10
N GLU A 11 4.08 -7.13 -0.63
CA GLU A 11 2.72 -7.11 -1.18
C GLU A 11 1.64 -7.23 -0.11
N MET A 12 1.98 -7.84 1.03
CA MET A 12 1.11 -8.09 2.18
C MET A 12 1.91 -8.03 3.48
N GLY A 13 1.20 -7.92 4.59
CA GLY A 13 1.72 -8.13 5.92
C GLY A 13 1.81 -9.60 6.30
N ARG A 14 2.11 -9.85 7.57
CA ARG A 14 2.09 -11.16 8.20
C ARG A 14 1.18 -11.14 9.41
N LEU A 15 0.40 -12.21 9.59
CA LEU A 15 -0.46 -12.35 10.78
C LEU A 15 0.38 -12.29 12.06
N PRO A 16 -0.15 -11.71 13.14
CA PRO A 16 0.54 -11.66 14.43
C PRO A 16 0.61 -13.02 15.16
N VAL A 17 0.06 -14.06 14.54
CA VAL A 17 0.02 -15.43 15.06
C VAL A 17 0.85 -16.37 14.20
N ILE A 18 1.38 -17.42 14.83
CA ILE A 18 2.13 -18.47 14.16
C ILE A 18 1.19 -19.67 13.95
N GLN A 19 1.18 -20.20 12.75
CA GLN A 19 0.56 -21.50 12.50
C GLN A 19 1.45 -22.57 13.12
N ASN A 20 0.91 -23.27 14.12
CA ASN A 20 1.63 -24.31 14.84
C ASN A 20 0.97 -25.66 14.54
N ASP A 21 1.38 -26.27 13.42
CA ASP A 21 0.96 -27.64 13.11
C ASP A 21 1.95 -28.63 13.73
N THR A 22 1.41 -29.65 14.39
CA THR A 22 2.19 -30.70 15.03
C THR A 22 3.11 -31.39 14.03
N GLY A 23 4.41 -31.36 14.26
CA GLY A 23 5.41 -32.01 13.38
C GLY A 23 6.07 -31.11 12.35
N VAL A 24 5.74 -29.82 12.30
CA VAL A 24 6.40 -28.84 11.44
C VAL A 24 7.63 -28.27 12.16
N ALA A 25 8.82 -28.45 11.58
CA ALA A 25 10.08 -27.98 12.15
C ALA A 25 10.28 -26.45 12.00
N ASN A 26 9.68 -25.84 10.97
CA ASN A 26 9.80 -24.43 10.67
C ASN A 26 8.43 -23.76 10.74
N PHE A 27 8.25 -22.91 11.72
CA PHE A 27 7.03 -22.12 11.87
C PHE A 27 7.11 -20.84 11.05
N GLY A 28 5.96 -20.44 10.52
CA GLY A 28 5.79 -19.19 9.81
C GLY A 28 4.49 -18.50 10.20
N ARG A 29 4.36 -17.24 9.77
CA ARG A 29 3.13 -16.47 9.89
C ARG A 29 2.53 -16.32 8.50
N ASP A 30 1.24 -16.59 8.38
CA ASP A 30 0.50 -16.41 7.13
C ASP A 30 0.45 -14.94 6.70
N HIS A 31 0.09 -14.73 5.45
CA HIS A 31 -0.16 -13.42 4.89
C HIS A 31 -1.29 -12.71 5.64
N ASN A 32 -1.13 -11.40 5.82
CA ASN A 32 -2.13 -10.54 6.42
C ASN A 32 -2.49 -9.42 5.44
N THR A 33 -3.72 -9.44 4.93
CA THR A 33 -4.25 -8.41 4.04
C THR A 33 -4.91 -7.25 4.78
N TYR A 34 -5.15 -7.39 6.08
CA TYR A 34 -5.91 -6.43 6.86
C TYR A 34 -5.08 -5.28 7.44
N GLY A 35 -3.78 -5.42 7.48
CA GLY A 35 -2.89 -4.37 7.95
C GLY A 35 -1.42 -4.75 7.81
N PHE A 36 -0.62 -3.84 7.27
CA PHE A 36 0.83 -3.97 7.19
C PHE A 36 1.47 -2.60 7.00
N SER A 37 2.77 -2.53 7.14
CA SER A 37 3.54 -1.29 7.01
C SER A 37 4.39 -1.30 5.75
N MET A 38 4.51 -0.15 5.13
CA MET A 38 5.45 0.14 4.05
C MET A 38 6.29 1.35 4.43
N TRP A 39 7.46 1.46 3.85
CA TRP A 39 8.31 2.63 3.98
C TRP A 39 8.46 3.32 2.64
N VAL A 40 8.35 4.64 2.64
CA VAL A 40 8.50 5.47 1.44
C VAL A 40 9.39 6.66 1.71
N ALA A 41 10.12 7.12 0.71
CA ALA A 41 10.93 8.33 0.81
C ALA A 41 11.04 9.06 -0.53
N GLY A 42 11.21 10.37 -0.46
CA GLY A 42 11.46 11.23 -1.62
C GLY A 42 10.24 11.44 -2.50
N GLY A 43 10.45 12.09 -3.64
CA GLY A 43 9.46 12.31 -4.70
C GLY A 43 8.19 13.04 -4.27
N GLY A 44 8.23 13.83 -3.19
CA GLY A 44 7.07 14.56 -2.67
C GLY A 44 6.34 13.87 -1.52
N PHE A 45 6.82 12.70 -1.04
CA PHE A 45 6.32 12.15 0.22
C PHE A 45 6.79 12.97 1.41
N LYS A 46 5.91 13.12 2.39
CA LYS A 46 6.21 13.79 3.66
C LYS A 46 7.24 12.99 4.46
N ALA A 47 8.37 13.61 4.75
CA ALA A 47 9.45 12.97 5.49
C ALA A 47 9.21 12.96 7.01
N GLY A 48 9.86 12.01 7.71
CA GLY A 48 10.04 12.01 9.16
C GLY A 48 8.78 11.71 9.97
N GLY A 49 7.82 11.00 9.42
CA GLY A 49 6.58 10.68 10.12
C GLY A 49 6.05 9.27 9.85
N THR A 50 4.98 8.94 10.55
CA THR A 50 4.15 7.76 10.27
C THR A 50 2.74 8.20 9.93
N TYR A 51 2.06 7.42 9.09
CA TYR A 51 0.68 7.66 8.71
C TYR A 51 -0.11 6.35 8.81
N GLY A 52 -1.20 6.39 9.56
CA GLY A 52 -1.98 5.20 9.85
C GLY A 52 -1.48 4.44 11.09
N GLU A 53 -2.36 3.62 11.62
CA GLU A 53 -2.08 2.77 12.78
C GLU A 53 -2.82 1.44 12.63
N THR A 54 -2.26 0.39 13.18
CA THR A 54 -2.94 -0.89 13.37
C THR A 54 -3.58 -0.96 14.76
N ASP A 55 -4.42 -1.97 14.97
CA ASP A 55 -4.85 -2.35 16.31
C ASP A 55 -3.65 -2.79 17.18
N GLU A 56 -3.91 -3.01 18.47
CA GLU A 56 -2.89 -3.40 19.45
C GLU A 56 -2.17 -4.71 19.14
N PHE A 57 -2.79 -5.58 18.33
CA PHE A 57 -2.21 -6.85 17.91
C PHE A 57 -1.42 -6.78 16.61
N GLY A 58 -1.46 -5.64 15.90
CA GLY A 58 -0.87 -5.51 14.56
C GLY A 58 -1.61 -6.32 13.50
N HIS A 59 -2.89 -6.66 13.76
CA HIS A 59 -3.68 -7.50 12.87
C HIS A 59 -4.41 -6.69 11.79
N ARG A 60 -5.01 -5.57 12.16
CA ARG A 60 -5.88 -4.79 11.28
C ARG A 60 -5.54 -3.30 11.32
N ALA A 61 -5.53 -2.66 10.16
CA ALA A 61 -5.46 -1.21 10.09
C ALA A 61 -6.75 -0.60 10.65
N VAL A 62 -6.63 0.37 11.56
CA VAL A 62 -7.77 0.97 12.28
C VAL A 62 -7.83 2.48 12.20
N LYS A 63 -6.72 3.15 11.88
CA LYS A 63 -6.66 4.61 11.79
C LYS A 63 -5.98 5.05 10.51
N ASN A 64 -6.53 6.08 9.85
CA ASN A 64 -6.01 6.60 8.59
C ASN A 64 -5.70 5.47 7.60
N ILE A 65 -6.68 4.60 7.37
CA ILE A 65 -6.52 3.40 6.55
C ILE A 65 -6.22 3.82 5.11
N VAL A 66 -5.16 3.25 4.56
CA VAL A 66 -4.77 3.40 3.17
C VAL A 66 -4.83 2.03 2.52
N ASN A 67 -5.72 1.84 1.56
CA ASN A 67 -5.74 0.62 0.76
C ASN A 67 -4.76 0.74 -0.41
N HIS A 68 -4.51 -0.36 -1.11
CA HIS A 68 -3.53 -0.37 -2.20
C HIS A 68 -3.95 0.52 -3.39
N PHE A 69 -5.24 0.70 -3.65
CA PHE A 69 -5.72 1.62 -4.70
C PHE A 69 -5.44 3.08 -4.34
N ASP A 70 -5.66 3.45 -3.06
CA ASP A 70 -5.34 4.78 -2.56
C ASP A 70 -3.82 5.06 -2.63
N TYR A 71 -3.03 4.06 -2.26
CA TYR A 71 -1.57 4.15 -2.35
C TYR A 71 -1.11 4.36 -3.80
N HIS A 72 -1.62 3.55 -4.74
CA HIS A 72 -1.28 3.70 -6.16
C HIS A 72 -1.79 5.01 -6.76
N ALA A 73 -3.00 5.47 -6.37
CA ALA A 73 -3.49 6.79 -6.78
C ALA A 73 -2.58 7.91 -6.28
N THR A 74 -2.05 7.79 -5.06
CA THR A 74 -1.10 8.76 -4.49
C THR A 74 0.23 8.75 -5.23
N LEU A 75 0.76 7.57 -5.59
CA LEU A 75 1.96 7.44 -6.42
C LEU A 75 1.78 8.07 -7.81
N LEU A 76 0.67 7.77 -8.48
CA LEU A 76 0.38 8.34 -9.80
C LEU A 76 0.27 9.86 -9.71
N HIS A 77 -0.35 10.39 -8.67
CA HIS A 77 -0.42 11.83 -8.42
C HIS A 77 0.98 12.47 -8.29
N LEU A 78 1.90 11.83 -7.55
CA LEU A 78 3.28 12.29 -7.42
C LEU A 78 4.05 12.27 -8.74
N PHE A 79 3.69 11.38 -9.66
CA PHE A 79 4.23 11.37 -11.03
C PHE A 79 3.54 12.37 -11.97
N GLY A 80 2.61 13.19 -11.47
CA GLY A 80 1.85 14.15 -12.27
C GLY A 80 0.78 13.50 -13.13
N LEU A 81 0.38 12.28 -12.83
CA LEU A 81 -0.61 11.51 -13.57
C LEU A 81 -1.97 11.55 -12.87
N LEU A 82 -3.03 11.58 -13.65
CA LEU A 82 -4.40 11.50 -13.14
C LEU A 82 -4.88 10.05 -13.24
N PRO A 83 -5.11 9.36 -12.10
CA PRO A 83 -5.45 7.93 -12.08
C PRO A 83 -6.64 7.58 -12.95
N ASP A 84 -7.68 8.42 -12.92
CA ASP A 84 -8.93 8.18 -13.65
C ASP A 84 -8.82 8.43 -15.16
N LYS A 85 -7.77 9.12 -15.60
CA LYS A 85 -7.54 9.47 -17.00
C LYS A 85 -6.45 8.64 -17.67
N LEU A 86 -5.67 7.94 -16.87
CA LEU A 86 -4.62 7.07 -17.37
C LEU A 86 -5.20 5.70 -17.69
N THR A 87 -5.47 5.48 -18.97
CA THR A 87 -6.04 4.23 -19.45
C THR A 87 -5.11 3.54 -20.46
N TYR A 88 -5.23 2.25 -20.57
CA TYR A 88 -4.60 1.44 -21.60
C TYR A 88 -5.62 0.44 -22.17
N LYS A 89 -5.41 0.03 -23.41
CA LYS A 89 -6.28 -0.96 -24.06
C LYS A 89 -5.73 -2.37 -23.87
N GLN A 90 -6.57 -3.26 -23.33
CA GLN A 90 -6.28 -4.68 -23.25
C GLN A 90 -7.50 -5.47 -23.73
N ASN A 91 -7.30 -6.35 -24.68
CA ASN A 91 -8.36 -7.18 -25.27
C ASN A 91 -9.57 -6.35 -25.74
N GLY A 92 -9.33 -5.18 -26.33
CA GLY A 92 -10.38 -4.30 -26.85
C GLY A 92 -11.13 -3.48 -25.79
N ARG A 93 -10.76 -3.58 -24.52
CA ARG A 93 -11.34 -2.81 -23.41
C ARG A 93 -10.35 -1.80 -22.88
N GLU A 94 -10.84 -0.62 -22.53
CA GLU A 94 -10.07 0.35 -21.76
C GLU A 94 -10.00 -0.08 -20.29
N GLN A 95 -8.80 -0.08 -19.76
CA GLN A 95 -8.49 -0.40 -18.37
C GLN A 95 -7.78 0.78 -17.71
N THR A 96 -8.04 1.01 -16.44
CA THR A 96 -7.26 1.94 -15.62
C THR A 96 -6.16 1.20 -14.87
N LEU A 97 -5.14 1.91 -14.39
CA LEU A 97 -4.09 1.31 -13.54
C LEU A 97 -4.62 0.94 -12.14
N LEU A 98 -5.83 1.34 -11.79
CA LEU A 98 -6.52 1.00 -10.56
C LEU A 98 -7.54 -0.13 -10.75
N ASP A 99 -7.50 -0.84 -11.87
CA ASP A 99 -8.41 -1.94 -12.19
C ASP A 99 -9.90 -1.55 -12.07
N GLY A 100 -10.24 -0.33 -12.47
CA GLY A 100 -11.59 0.23 -12.35
C GLY A 100 -12.05 0.52 -10.91
N GLN A 101 -11.19 0.34 -9.92
CA GLN A 101 -11.51 0.61 -8.52
C GLN A 101 -11.27 2.09 -8.18
N PRO A 102 -12.09 2.67 -7.30
CA PRO A 102 -11.87 4.04 -6.84
C PRO A 102 -10.61 4.10 -5.97
N GLY A 103 -9.65 4.93 -6.35
CA GLY A 103 -8.48 5.24 -5.52
C GLY A 103 -8.47 6.73 -5.17
N LYS A 104 -8.12 7.05 -3.94
CA LYS A 104 -8.02 8.42 -3.44
C LYS A 104 -6.57 8.79 -3.20
N VAL A 105 -6.18 9.96 -3.70
CA VAL A 105 -4.93 10.57 -3.26
C VAL A 105 -5.02 10.86 -1.76
N ILE A 106 -3.99 10.51 -1.01
CA ILE A 106 -3.92 10.68 0.45
C ILE A 106 -3.09 11.92 0.78
N PRO A 107 -3.71 13.10 1.03
CA PRO A 107 -2.95 14.33 1.27
C PRO A 107 -2.01 14.25 2.48
N GLY A 108 -2.37 13.45 3.49
CA GLY A 108 -1.55 13.27 4.70
C GLY A 108 -0.22 12.57 4.48
N LEU A 109 0.00 11.97 3.30
CA LEU A 109 1.27 11.37 2.88
C LEU A 109 2.16 12.35 2.10
N LEU A 110 1.63 13.49 1.69
CA LEU A 110 2.32 14.45 0.82
C LEU A 110 3.00 15.57 1.62
N ALA A 111 4.12 16.06 1.08
CA ALA A 111 4.88 17.18 1.66
C ALA A 111 4.20 18.53 1.38
#